data_6d5f53dda9837efa0e824c1938e8a76c
#
_entry.id   6d5f53dda9837efa0e824c1938e8a76c
#
_cell.length_a   1.000
_cell.length_b   1.000
_cell.length_c   1.000
_cell.angle_alpha   90.00
_cell.angle_beta   90.00
_cell.angle_gamma   90.00
#
_symmetry.space_group_name_H-M   'P 1'
#
loop_
_entity.id
_entity.type
_entity.pdbx_description
1 polymer ?
#
loop_
_entity_poly.entity_id
_entity_poly.type
_entity_poly.pdbx_seq_one_letter_code
_entity_poly.pdbx_strand_id
1 'polypeptide(L)'
;MRAKPFTLGWVEWVALPELGLPAIKAKVDTGARTSALHAFEVERFGPPESPMVRFGIHPIPGRTDVVIYCSAPEIDRREVVSSNGERELRPVIATRITVGERTWPIEITLANREAMTYRMLLGRQAIRGDIRVDPATAYLQPKLSYRLYRHVPRLNLVHRPLRIALLTRRPRTQSNRRLMEAAEARGHVLEPLDLGRLSLVVDALEPQL
;
A
#
# COMPACT_ATOMS: atom_id res chain seq x y z
N MET A 1 -22.64 27.64 25.14
CA MET A 1 -23.08 26.66 24.11
C MET A 1 -21.96 25.63 23.89
N ARG A 2 -22.21 24.33 24.07
CA ARG A 2 -21.21 23.31 23.70
C ARG A 2 -21.12 23.26 22.17
N ALA A 3 -19.93 23.38 21.62
CA ALA A 3 -19.70 23.23 20.17
C ALA A 3 -20.30 21.90 19.68
N LYS A 4 -20.94 21.94 18.51
CA LYS A 4 -21.48 20.71 17.89
C LYS A 4 -20.33 19.71 17.69
N PRO A 5 -20.48 18.44 18.11
CA PRO A 5 -19.42 17.45 17.94
C PRO A 5 -19.11 17.26 16.44
N PHE A 6 -17.84 17.04 16.12
CA PHE A 6 -17.42 16.70 14.77
C PHE A 6 -17.75 15.23 14.50
N THR A 7 -18.72 14.98 13.63
CA THR A 7 -19.24 13.63 13.41
C THR A 7 -18.71 13.08 12.09
N LEU A 8 -18.20 11.86 12.14
CA LEU A 8 -17.78 11.05 10.98
C LEU A 8 -18.83 9.98 10.70
N GLY A 9 -19.05 9.64 9.45
CA GLY A 9 -19.78 8.46 9.06
C GLY A 9 -18.92 7.19 9.20
N TRP A 10 -19.47 6.01 8.91
CA TRP A 10 -18.73 4.75 8.92
C TRP A 10 -17.66 4.68 7.79
N VAL A 11 -17.77 5.55 6.79
CA VAL A 11 -16.74 5.79 5.77
C VAL A 11 -16.70 7.29 5.45
N GLU A 12 -15.49 7.82 5.28
CA GLU A 12 -15.25 9.23 4.95
C GLU A 12 -14.22 9.38 3.84
N TRP A 13 -14.29 10.54 3.18
CA TRP A 13 -13.19 11.03 2.37
C TRP A 13 -12.16 11.72 3.26
N VAL A 14 -10.90 11.34 3.08
CA VAL A 14 -9.77 11.92 3.81
C VAL A 14 -8.66 12.30 2.85
N ALA A 15 -7.81 13.22 3.27
CA ALA A 15 -6.54 13.53 2.63
C ALA A 15 -5.39 13.27 3.60
N LEU A 16 -4.23 12.88 3.05
CA LEU A 16 -2.97 12.80 3.77
C LEU A 16 -1.95 13.69 3.04
N PRO A 17 -1.96 15.01 3.34
CA PRO A 17 -1.23 16.00 2.54
C PRO A 17 0.28 15.75 2.49
N GLU A 18 0.86 15.35 3.63
CA GLU A 18 2.31 15.08 3.75
C GLU A 18 2.77 13.87 2.92
N LEU A 19 1.82 12.99 2.56
CA LEU A 19 2.06 11.82 1.69
C LEU A 19 1.67 12.09 0.23
N GLY A 20 1.24 13.30 -0.11
CA GLY A 20 0.77 13.62 -1.45
C GLY A 20 -0.53 12.91 -1.85
N LEU A 21 -1.35 12.52 -0.88
CA LEU A 21 -2.62 11.83 -1.10
C LEU A 21 -3.80 12.79 -0.89
N PRO A 22 -4.26 13.49 -1.94
CA PRO A 22 -5.32 14.51 -1.82
C PRO A 22 -6.72 13.93 -1.60
N ALA A 23 -6.94 12.64 -1.89
CA ALA A 23 -8.24 12.01 -1.73
C ALA A 23 -8.12 10.49 -1.58
N ILE A 24 -8.56 9.95 -0.48
CA ILE A 24 -8.68 8.51 -0.25
C ILE A 24 -9.95 8.22 0.56
N LYS A 25 -10.60 7.10 0.33
CA LYS A 25 -11.72 6.65 1.16
C LYS A 25 -11.19 5.86 2.33
N ALA A 26 -11.51 6.29 3.55
CA ALA A 26 -11.15 5.62 4.78
C ALA A 26 -12.41 5.03 5.43
N LYS A 27 -12.37 3.72 5.74
CA LYS A 27 -13.37 3.10 6.61
C LYS A 27 -13.05 3.44 8.05
N VAL A 28 -14.01 3.99 8.78
CA VAL A 28 -13.89 4.26 10.21
C VAL A 28 -14.05 2.95 10.98
N ASP A 29 -13.01 2.54 11.68
CA ASP A 29 -12.93 1.26 12.37
C ASP A 29 -12.63 1.47 13.86
N THR A 30 -13.67 1.54 14.67
CA THR A 30 -13.55 1.73 16.13
C THR A 30 -13.01 0.47 16.84
N GLY A 31 -13.06 -0.69 16.20
CA GLY A 31 -12.47 -1.95 16.68
C GLY A 31 -10.95 -1.98 16.54
N ALA A 32 -10.42 -1.37 15.49
CA ALA A 32 -8.98 -1.26 15.27
C ALA A 32 -8.36 -0.18 16.18
N ARG A 33 -7.23 -0.50 16.81
CA ARG A 33 -6.51 0.49 17.66
C ARG A 33 -5.85 1.56 16.81
N THR A 34 -5.03 1.16 15.85
CA THR A 34 -4.23 2.04 14.99
C THR A 34 -4.84 2.09 13.59
N SER A 35 -4.72 3.21 12.91
CA SER A 35 -5.10 3.33 11.49
C SER A 35 -4.18 2.45 10.64
N ALA A 36 -4.68 2.04 9.46
CA ALA A 36 -3.92 1.26 8.50
C ALA A 36 -4.07 1.85 7.10
N LEU A 37 -2.97 1.93 6.36
CA LEU A 37 -2.93 2.41 4.98
C LEU A 37 -2.41 1.30 4.08
N HIS A 38 -3.05 1.12 2.92
CA HIS A 38 -2.52 0.25 1.89
C HIS A 38 -1.13 0.72 1.46
N ALA A 39 -0.18 -0.21 1.44
CA ALA A 39 1.17 0.04 0.96
C ALA A 39 1.72 -1.23 0.30
N PHE A 40 2.52 -1.05 -0.74
CA PHE A 40 3.30 -2.10 -1.40
C PHE A 40 4.75 -1.60 -1.60
N GLU A 41 5.69 -2.50 -1.88
CA GLU A 41 7.11 -2.17 -2.01
C GLU A 41 7.62 -1.35 -0.81
N VAL A 42 7.29 -1.82 0.40
CA VAL A 42 7.65 -1.12 1.63
C VAL A 42 9.11 -1.39 1.94
N GLU A 43 9.93 -0.35 1.83
CA GLU A 43 11.38 -0.41 1.98
C GLU A 43 11.87 0.55 3.04
N ARG A 44 12.62 0.04 4.00
CA ARG A 44 13.27 0.84 5.04
C ARG A 44 14.62 1.35 4.52
N PHE A 45 14.90 2.62 4.79
CA PHE A 45 16.16 3.26 4.45
C PHE A 45 16.55 4.33 5.48
N GLY A 46 17.69 4.97 5.27
CA GLY A 46 18.22 5.98 6.20
C GLY A 46 19.03 5.38 7.36
N PRO A 47 19.60 6.23 8.22
CA PRO A 47 20.39 5.78 9.34
C PRO A 47 19.52 5.16 10.46
N PRO A 48 20.07 4.24 11.27
CA PRO A 48 19.31 3.54 12.32
C PRO A 48 18.64 4.46 13.35
N GLU A 49 19.25 5.60 13.64
CA GLU A 49 18.75 6.62 14.58
C GLU A 49 17.63 7.50 14.01
N SER A 50 17.46 7.50 12.70
CA SER A 50 16.41 8.26 12.00
C SER A 50 15.89 7.46 10.81
N PRO A 51 15.24 6.31 11.08
CA PRO A 51 14.78 5.43 10.01
C PRO A 51 13.64 6.05 9.22
N MET A 52 13.71 5.87 7.92
CA MET A 52 12.70 6.28 6.97
C MET A 52 12.11 5.04 6.31
N VAL A 53 10.89 5.15 5.85
CA VAL A 53 10.23 4.12 5.03
C VAL A 53 9.75 4.74 3.71
N ARG A 54 10.05 4.06 2.60
CA ARG A 54 9.50 4.34 1.27
C ARG A 54 8.50 3.27 0.91
N PHE A 55 7.42 3.65 0.27
CA PHE A 55 6.37 2.72 -0.13
C PHE A 55 5.55 3.26 -1.29
N GLY A 56 4.97 2.36 -2.07
CA GLY A 56 3.99 2.68 -3.10
C GLY A 56 2.56 2.53 -2.56
N ILE A 57 1.65 3.31 -3.12
CA ILE A 57 0.22 3.20 -2.83
C ILE A 57 -0.61 3.31 -4.11
N HIS A 58 -1.63 2.47 -4.24
CA HIS A 58 -2.70 2.62 -5.22
C HIS A 58 -3.89 3.33 -4.52
N PRO A 59 -4.01 4.66 -4.63
CA PRO A 59 -5.02 5.40 -3.86
C PRO A 59 -6.45 5.14 -4.33
N ILE A 60 -6.61 4.69 -5.58
CA ILE A 60 -7.91 4.44 -6.21
C ILE A 60 -8.15 2.94 -6.27
N PRO A 61 -9.19 2.40 -5.61
CA PRO A 61 -9.52 0.97 -5.69
C PRO A 61 -9.73 0.52 -7.15
N GLY A 62 -9.14 -0.64 -7.50
CA GLY A 62 -9.21 -1.19 -8.85
C GLY A 62 -8.37 -0.46 -9.92
N ARG A 63 -7.53 0.51 -9.53
CA ARG A 63 -6.67 1.28 -10.44
C ARG A 63 -5.21 1.15 -10.01
N THR A 64 -4.53 0.13 -10.52
CA THR A 64 -3.10 -0.10 -10.28
C THR A 64 -2.18 0.72 -11.19
N ASP A 65 -2.75 1.37 -12.19
CA ASP A 65 -2.05 2.30 -13.08
C ASP A 65 -1.82 3.69 -12.47
N VAL A 66 -2.47 4.00 -11.34
CA VAL A 66 -2.25 5.22 -10.57
C VAL A 66 -1.48 4.87 -9.31
N VAL A 67 -0.19 5.21 -9.30
CA VAL A 67 0.71 4.95 -8.18
C VAL A 67 1.23 6.26 -7.61
N ILE A 68 1.25 6.36 -6.29
CA ILE A 68 1.95 7.42 -5.56
C ILE A 68 3.03 6.76 -4.72
N TYR A 69 4.28 7.16 -4.93
CA TYR A 69 5.37 6.79 -4.04
C TYR A 69 5.53 7.81 -2.94
N CYS A 70 5.53 7.33 -1.71
CA CYS A 70 5.61 8.12 -0.50
C CYS A 70 6.89 7.79 0.26
N SER A 71 7.38 8.75 1.05
CA SER A 71 8.41 8.52 2.05
C SER A 71 8.01 9.22 3.34
N ALA A 72 8.25 8.57 4.48
CA ALA A 72 7.94 9.11 5.80
C ALA A 72 8.91 8.57 6.86
N PRO A 73 9.10 9.28 7.99
CA PRO A 73 9.79 8.72 9.14
C PRO A 73 9.08 7.48 9.67
N GLU A 74 9.85 6.40 9.88
CA GLU A 74 9.37 5.23 10.60
C GLU A 74 9.52 5.49 12.09
N ILE A 75 8.39 5.65 12.78
CA ILE A 75 8.39 6.00 14.22
C ILE A 75 8.31 4.77 15.12
N ASP A 76 7.88 3.62 14.59
CA ASP A 76 7.69 2.38 15.34
C ASP A 76 7.53 1.18 14.39
N ARG A 77 7.60 -0.03 14.96
CA ARG A 77 7.15 -1.28 14.32
C ARG A 77 6.24 -2.02 15.27
N ARG A 78 5.06 -2.38 14.80
CA ARG A 78 4.05 -3.07 15.63
C ARG A 78 3.67 -4.41 15.04
N GLU A 79 3.60 -5.39 15.89
CA GLU A 79 2.96 -6.64 15.56
C GLU A 79 1.43 -6.40 15.54
N VAL A 80 0.82 -6.68 14.40
CA VAL A 80 -0.62 -6.54 14.20
C VAL A 80 -1.18 -7.89 13.84
N VAL A 81 -2.21 -8.31 14.58
CA VAL A 81 -2.98 -9.50 14.24
C VAL A 81 -4.06 -9.09 13.26
N SER A 82 -4.03 -9.65 12.06
CA SER A 82 -5.03 -9.42 11.02
C SER A 82 -6.35 -10.13 11.35
N SER A 83 -7.43 -9.80 10.65
CA SER A 83 -8.75 -10.42 10.86
C SER A 83 -8.78 -11.93 10.60
N ASN A 84 -7.82 -12.46 9.84
CA ASN A 84 -7.63 -13.90 9.59
C ASN A 84 -6.68 -14.57 10.62
N GLY A 85 -6.24 -13.83 11.66
CA GLY A 85 -5.39 -14.35 12.73
C GLY A 85 -3.89 -14.35 12.44
N GLU A 86 -3.45 -13.91 11.27
CA GLU A 86 -2.04 -13.81 10.94
C GLU A 86 -1.38 -12.63 11.66
N ARG A 87 -0.17 -12.87 12.19
CA ARG A 87 0.67 -11.84 12.83
C ARG A 87 1.64 -11.27 11.81
N GLU A 88 1.66 -9.97 11.70
CA GLU A 88 2.53 -9.25 10.78
C GLU A 88 3.19 -8.07 11.49
N LEU A 89 4.51 -7.96 11.37
CA LEU A 89 5.25 -6.81 11.88
C LEU A 89 5.19 -5.67 10.86
N ARG A 90 4.44 -4.61 11.20
CA ARG A 90 4.17 -3.49 10.30
C ARG A 90 4.93 -2.23 10.70
N PRO A 91 5.54 -1.52 9.75
CA PRO A 91 6.05 -0.18 10.00
C PRO A 91 4.92 0.77 10.40
N VAL A 92 5.23 1.70 11.29
CA VAL A 92 4.32 2.77 11.73
C VAL A 92 4.92 4.11 11.32
N ILE A 93 4.13 4.92 10.68
CA ILE A 93 4.47 6.30 10.32
C ILE A 93 3.57 7.29 11.06
N ALA A 94 4.07 8.48 11.30
CA ALA A 94 3.26 9.62 11.72
C ALA A 94 3.01 10.54 10.52
N THR A 95 1.78 11.00 10.39
CA THR A 95 1.38 11.97 9.35
C THR A 95 0.15 12.75 9.79
N ARG A 96 -0.20 13.78 9.04
CA ARG A 96 -1.45 14.54 9.29
C ARG A 96 -2.56 14.03 8.39
N ILE A 97 -3.74 13.84 8.99
CA ILE A 97 -4.98 13.55 8.25
C ILE A 97 -5.84 14.82 8.18
N THR A 98 -6.45 15.04 7.03
CA THR A 98 -7.48 16.06 6.83
C THR A 98 -8.81 15.39 6.52
N VAL A 99 -9.84 15.75 7.29
CA VAL A 99 -11.22 15.31 7.05
C VAL A 99 -12.13 16.53 7.15
N GLY A 100 -12.80 16.87 6.06
CA GLY A 100 -13.52 18.13 5.97
C GLY A 100 -12.57 19.32 6.19
N GLU A 101 -12.90 20.16 7.17
CA GLU A 101 -12.12 21.36 7.53
C GLU A 101 -11.10 21.10 8.64
N ARG A 102 -11.03 19.89 9.19
CA ARG A 102 -10.16 19.59 10.32
C ARG A 102 -8.93 18.81 9.88
N THR A 103 -7.79 19.15 10.46
CA THR A 103 -6.50 18.48 10.25
C THR A 103 -5.84 18.19 11.59
N TRP A 104 -5.42 16.90 11.79
CA TRP A 104 -4.76 16.49 13.03
C TRP A 104 -3.73 15.38 12.77
N PRO A 105 -2.74 15.20 13.67
CA PRO A 105 -1.76 14.14 13.53
C PRO A 105 -2.36 12.78 13.88
N ILE A 106 -1.94 11.74 13.14
CA ILE A 106 -2.30 10.35 13.38
C ILE A 106 -1.09 9.43 13.17
N GLU A 107 -1.16 8.25 13.76
CA GLU A 107 -0.24 7.15 13.47
C GLU A 107 -0.93 6.16 12.53
N ILE A 108 -0.19 5.68 11.55
CA ILE A 108 -0.69 4.75 10.54
C ILE A 108 0.28 3.58 10.40
N THR A 109 -0.23 2.35 10.46
CA THR A 109 0.51 1.15 10.05
C THR A 109 0.43 0.97 8.55
N LEU A 110 1.54 0.57 7.93
CA LEU A 110 1.60 0.22 6.51
C LEU A 110 1.33 -1.27 6.34
N ALA A 111 0.42 -1.64 5.46
CA ALA A 111 0.05 -3.03 5.21
C ALA A 111 -0.46 -3.23 3.78
N ASN A 112 -0.27 -4.39 3.22
CA ASN A 112 -0.87 -4.71 1.93
C ASN A 112 -2.39 -4.89 2.09
N ARG A 113 -3.15 -4.01 1.48
CA ARG A 113 -4.62 -3.99 1.46
C ARG A 113 -5.17 -3.93 0.03
N GLU A 114 -4.39 -4.42 -0.95
CA GLU A 114 -4.76 -4.36 -2.37
C GLU A 114 -6.12 -5.03 -2.66
N ALA A 115 -6.40 -6.15 -2.03
CA ALA A 115 -7.65 -6.87 -2.20
C ALA A 115 -8.84 -6.23 -1.44
N MET A 116 -8.60 -5.20 -0.60
CA MET A 116 -9.63 -4.61 0.22
C MET A 116 -10.36 -3.47 -0.49
N THR A 117 -11.67 -3.33 -0.23
CA THR A 117 -12.51 -2.25 -0.77
C THR A 117 -12.00 -0.86 -0.35
N TYR A 118 -11.51 -0.75 0.88
CA TYR A 118 -10.99 0.50 1.42
C TYR A 118 -9.48 0.42 1.61
N ARG A 119 -8.76 1.31 0.92
CA ARG A 119 -7.30 1.42 1.00
C ARG A 119 -6.81 1.93 2.36
N MET A 120 -7.70 2.53 3.13
CA MET A 120 -7.39 3.04 4.46
C MET A 120 -8.46 2.62 5.48
N LEU A 121 -8.00 2.29 6.69
CA LEU A 121 -8.81 2.22 7.92
C LEU A 121 -8.42 3.36 8.83
N LEU A 122 -9.42 4.01 9.43
CA LEU A 122 -9.23 5.03 10.46
C LEU A 122 -9.53 4.39 11.83
N GLY A 123 -8.46 4.04 12.56
CA GLY A 123 -8.56 3.39 13.86
C GLY A 123 -8.93 4.35 14.99
N ARG A 124 -9.37 3.79 16.12
CA ARG A 124 -9.88 4.58 17.27
C ARG A 124 -8.89 5.57 17.85
N GLN A 125 -7.57 5.34 17.73
CA GLN A 125 -6.56 6.32 18.18
C GLN A 125 -6.58 7.62 17.38
N ALA A 126 -7.07 7.59 16.14
CA ALA A 126 -7.26 8.78 15.32
C ALA A 126 -8.60 9.50 15.61
N ILE A 127 -9.52 8.85 16.32
CA ILE A 127 -10.84 9.36 16.68
C ILE A 127 -10.78 9.87 18.12
N ARG A 128 -10.42 11.14 18.31
CA ARG A 128 -10.14 11.73 19.64
C ARG A 128 -11.04 12.90 19.97
N GLY A 129 -11.10 13.22 21.25
CA GLY A 129 -11.74 14.45 21.76
C GLY A 129 -13.23 14.50 21.49
N ASP A 130 -13.63 15.47 20.68
CA ASP A 130 -15.03 15.75 20.32
C ASP A 130 -15.51 15.01 19.06
N ILE A 131 -14.67 14.15 18.47
CA ILE A 131 -15.04 13.36 17.28
C ILE A 131 -16.02 12.26 17.70
N ARG A 132 -17.12 12.16 16.97
CA ARG A 132 -18.15 11.12 17.10
C ARG A 132 -18.22 10.31 15.80
N VAL A 133 -18.71 9.08 15.89
CA VAL A 133 -18.94 8.22 14.73
C VAL A 133 -20.42 7.86 14.68
N ASP A 134 -21.03 8.14 13.53
CA ASP A 134 -22.36 7.66 13.20
C ASP A 134 -22.24 6.42 12.31
N PRO A 135 -22.55 5.22 12.81
CA PRO A 135 -22.43 3.99 12.04
C PRO A 135 -23.53 3.82 10.97
N ALA A 136 -24.58 4.62 11.03
CA ALA A 136 -25.70 4.53 10.09
C ALA A 136 -25.46 5.38 8.83
N THR A 137 -24.53 6.31 8.87
CA THR A 137 -24.34 7.31 7.81
C THR A 137 -22.94 7.24 7.22
N ALA A 138 -22.80 7.52 5.92
CA ALA A 138 -21.54 7.61 5.21
C ALA A 138 -21.32 9.02 4.65
N TYR A 139 -20.06 9.44 4.59
CA TYR A 139 -19.66 10.72 3.96
C TYR A 139 -20.39 11.93 4.55
N LEU A 140 -20.35 12.06 5.87
CA LEU A 140 -20.89 13.22 6.58
C LEU A 140 -20.06 14.48 6.37
N GLN A 141 -18.77 14.32 6.09
CA GLN A 141 -17.88 15.41 5.80
C GLN A 141 -17.82 15.71 4.28
N PRO A 142 -17.35 16.90 3.88
CA PRO A 142 -17.24 17.27 2.46
C PRO A 142 -16.55 16.21 1.62
N LYS A 143 -17.16 15.87 0.49
CA LYS A 143 -16.66 14.84 -0.42
C LYS A 143 -15.48 15.34 -1.22
N LEU A 144 -14.40 14.56 -1.22
CA LEU A 144 -13.29 14.70 -2.13
C LEU A 144 -13.55 13.86 -3.41
N SER A 145 -12.64 13.94 -4.38
CA SER A 145 -12.79 13.21 -5.64
C SER A 145 -11.46 12.62 -6.10
N TYR A 146 -11.49 11.41 -6.63
CA TYR A 146 -10.33 10.81 -7.31
C TYR A 146 -9.88 11.59 -8.57
N ARG A 147 -10.68 12.56 -9.05
CA ARG A 147 -10.25 13.48 -10.11
C ARG A 147 -9.03 14.31 -9.73
N LEU A 148 -8.73 14.45 -8.43
CA LEU A 148 -7.52 15.11 -7.94
C LEU A 148 -6.23 14.39 -8.38
N TYR A 149 -6.30 13.09 -8.74
CA TYR A 149 -5.18 12.32 -9.29
C TYR A 149 -5.02 12.42 -10.81
N ARG A 150 -5.81 13.25 -11.52
CA ARG A 150 -5.76 13.35 -12.99
C ARG A 150 -4.38 13.76 -13.54
N HIS A 151 -3.57 14.43 -12.74
CA HIS A 151 -2.22 14.89 -13.11
C HIS A 151 -1.12 13.90 -12.74
N VAL A 152 -1.44 12.83 -12.02
CA VAL A 152 -0.48 11.77 -11.70
C VAL A 152 -0.21 10.99 -12.99
N PRO A 153 1.06 10.86 -13.41
CA PRO A 153 1.41 10.04 -14.55
C PRO A 153 0.86 8.63 -14.34
N ARG A 154 0.13 8.13 -15.31
CA ARG A 154 -0.31 6.73 -15.29
C ARG A 154 0.89 5.87 -15.63
N LEU A 155 1.19 4.89 -14.78
CA LEU A 155 2.07 3.83 -15.20
C LEU A 155 1.37 3.12 -16.35
N ASN A 156 1.87 3.35 -17.56
CA ASN A 156 1.52 2.46 -18.66
C ASN A 156 2.12 1.11 -18.29
N LEU A 157 1.35 0.31 -17.58
CA LEU A 157 1.54 -1.13 -17.53
C LEU A 157 1.19 -1.66 -18.93
N VAL A 158 1.97 -1.25 -19.92
CA VAL A 158 2.10 -2.03 -21.13
C VAL A 158 2.58 -3.36 -20.59
N HIS A 159 1.70 -4.36 -20.60
CA HIS A 159 2.10 -5.74 -20.40
C HIS A 159 3.10 -6.07 -21.51
N ARG A 160 4.36 -5.65 -21.32
CA ARG A 160 5.43 -6.21 -22.14
C ARG A 160 5.45 -7.68 -21.76
N PRO A 161 5.25 -8.59 -22.71
CA PRO A 161 5.43 -9.98 -22.45
C PRO A 161 6.84 -10.18 -21.88
N LEU A 162 6.90 -10.57 -20.62
CA LEU A 162 8.18 -10.85 -19.96
C LEU A 162 8.62 -12.25 -20.38
N ARG A 163 9.91 -12.39 -20.69
CA ARG A 163 10.57 -13.70 -20.73
C ARG A 163 11.19 -13.94 -19.36
N ILE A 164 10.68 -14.91 -18.66
CA ILE A 164 11.06 -15.23 -17.28
C ILE A 164 11.83 -16.55 -17.32
N ALA A 165 13.04 -16.60 -16.79
CA ALA A 165 13.82 -17.81 -16.62
C ALA A 165 13.51 -18.43 -15.26
N LEU A 166 12.98 -19.67 -15.26
CA LEU A 166 12.78 -20.45 -14.04
C LEU A 166 13.98 -21.37 -13.84
N LEU A 167 14.89 -20.98 -12.96
CA LEU A 167 16.05 -21.81 -12.60
C LEU A 167 15.60 -23.00 -11.74
N THR A 168 15.72 -24.23 -12.24
CA THR A 168 15.27 -25.43 -11.53
C THR A 168 16.11 -26.65 -11.91
N ARG A 169 16.29 -27.58 -10.96
CA ARG A 169 16.90 -28.90 -11.23
C ARG A 169 15.88 -29.92 -11.76
N ARG A 170 14.60 -29.60 -11.69
CA ARG A 170 13.51 -30.52 -12.09
C ARG A 170 12.47 -29.76 -12.92
N PRO A 171 12.78 -29.43 -14.18
CA PRO A 171 11.93 -28.59 -15.03
C PRO A 171 10.51 -29.15 -15.26
N ARG A 172 10.33 -30.47 -15.20
CA ARG A 172 9.06 -31.12 -15.53
C ARG A 172 8.16 -31.43 -14.33
N THR A 173 8.31 -30.74 -13.20
CA THR A 173 7.41 -30.92 -12.04
C THR A 173 6.03 -30.31 -12.30
N GLN A 174 5.01 -30.83 -11.60
CA GLN A 174 3.64 -30.29 -11.68
C GLN A 174 3.59 -28.80 -11.25
N SER A 175 4.37 -28.42 -10.23
CA SER A 175 4.45 -27.03 -9.76
C SER A 175 5.00 -26.11 -10.84
N ASN A 176 6.06 -26.51 -11.54
CA ASN A 176 6.64 -25.71 -12.62
C ASN A 176 5.67 -25.59 -13.80
N ARG A 177 4.92 -26.64 -14.12
CA ARG A 177 3.87 -26.59 -15.16
C ARG A 177 2.80 -25.57 -14.80
N ARG A 178 2.30 -25.56 -13.56
CA ARG A 178 1.32 -24.57 -13.10
C ARG A 178 1.86 -23.13 -13.15
N LEU A 179 3.15 -22.94 -12.86
CA LEU A 179 3.80 -21.63 -13.00
C LEU A 179 3.86 -21.19 -14.47
N MET A 180 4.17 -22.09 -15.39
CA MET A 180 4.19 -21.80 -16.83
C MET A 180 2.80 -21.43 -17.33
N GLU A 181 1.78 -22.21 -16.99
CA GLU A 181 0.37 -21.93 -17.32
C GLU A 181 -0.09 -20.57 -16.75
N ALA A 182 0.30 -20.26 -15.51
CA ALA A 182 -0.03 -18.99 -14.87
C ALA A 182 0.70 -17.78 -15.50
N ALA A 183 1.91 -17.97 -15.99
CA ALA A 183 2.65 -16.95 -16.73
C ALA A 183 2.01 -16.69 -18.10
N GLU A 184 1.70 -17.77 -18.84
CA GLU A 184 1.06 -17.72 -20.15
C GLU A 184 -0.32 -17.06 -20.09
N ALA A 185 -1.12 -17.40 -19.08
CA ALA A 185 -2.42 -16.77 -18.83
C ALA A 185 -2.34 -15.26 -18.57
N ARG A 186 -1.15 -14.75 -18.22
CA ARG A 186 -0.85 -13.32 -18.03
C ARG A 186 -0.08 -12.68 -19.18
N GLY A 187 0.08 -13.42 -20.30
CA GLY A 187 0.80 -12.94 -21.48
C GLY A 187 2.31 -12.95 -21.33
N HIS A 188 2.87 -13.71 -20.39
CA HIS A 188 4.31 -13.86 -20.17
C HIS A 188 4.81 -15.21 -20.68
N VAL A 189 6.09 -15.31 -21.02
CA VAL A 189 6.75 -16.57 -21.38
C VAL A 189 7.66 -16.97 -20.21
N LEU A 190 7.41 -18.15 -19.62
CA LEU A 190 8.26 -18.71 -18.58
C LEU A 190 8.98 -19.93 -19.11
N GLU A 191 10.30 -19.86 -19.17
CA GLU A 191 11.17 -20.94 -19.66
C GLU A 191 11.90 -21.61 -18.48
N PRO A 192 11.69 -22.90 -18.25
CA PRO A 192 12.44 -23.63 -17.23
C PRO A 192 13.86 -23.91 -17.72
N LEU A 193 14.85 -23.41 -17.00
CA LEU A 193 16.27 -23.64 -17.24
C LEU A 193 16.80 -24.68 -16.23
N ASP A 194 17.39 -25.74 -16.75
CA ASP A 194 18.00 -26.80 -15.93
C ASP A 194 19.35 -26.30 -15.37
N LEU A 195 19.41 -26.10 -14.05
CA LEU A 195 20.63 -25.68 -13.35
C LEU A 195 21.81 -26.65 -13.56
N GLY A 196 21.56 -27.93 -13.84
CA GLY A 196 22.61 -28.89 -14.14
C GLY A 196 23.24 -28.73 -15.52
N ARG A 197 22.63 -27.92 -16.39
CA ARG A 197 23.08 -27.65 -17.76
C ARG A 197 23.46 -26.22 -18.04
N LEU A 198 23.44 -25.36 -17.02
CA LEU A 198 23.81 -23.94 -17.12
C LEU A 198 25.30 -23.77 -16.85
N SER A 199 26.00 -23.17 -17.80
CA SER A 199 27.33 -22.62 -17.59
C SER A 199 27.23 -21.10 -17.46
N LEU A 200 27.72 -20.54 -16.35
CA LEU A 200 27.80 -19.08 -16.17
C LEU A 200 29.13 -18.61 -16.75
N VAL A 201 29.07 -17.85 -17.85
CA VAL A 201 30.24 -17.13 -18.37
C VAL A 201 30.17 -15.72 -17.81
N VAL A 202 31.10 -15.36 -16.94
CA VAL A 202 31.26 -14.01 -16.45
C VAL A 202 32.30 -13.35 -17.33
N ASP A 203 31.88 -12.56 -18.33
CA ASP A 203 32.75 -11.65 -19.02
C ASP A 203 33.06 -10.48 -18.11
N ALA A 204 34.29 -10.37 -17.67
CA ALA A 204 34.81 -9.14 -17.03
C ALA A 204 34.81 -8.05 -18.09
N LEU A 205 33.81 -7.16 -18.07
CA LEU A 205 33.88 -5.92 -18.80
C LEU A 205 35.01 -5.08 -18.17
N GLU A 206 36.13 -4.95 -18.87
CA GLU A 206 37.16 -3.99 -18.49
C GLU A 206 36.55 -2.58 -18.47
N PRO A 207 36.75 -1.80 -17.39
CA PRO A 207 36.32 -0.42 -17.40
C PRO A 207 37.14 0.31 -18.46
N GLN A 208 36.47 0.81 -19.48
CA GLN A 208 37.08 1.76 -20.39
C GLN A 208 37.33 3.06 -19.64
N LEU A 209 38.61 3.44 -19.57
CA LEU A 209 39.12 4.73 -19.07
C LEU A 209 38.62 5.90 -19.91
#